data_9fc9cfb2b82299d1a03664cd1c6e8d5a
#
_entry.id   9fc9cfb2b82299d1a03664cd1c6e8d5a
#
_cell.length_a   1.000
_cell.length_b   1.000
_cell.length_c   1.000
_cell.angle_alpha   90.00
_cell.angle_beta   90.00
_cell.angle_gamma   90.00
#
_symmetry.space_group_name_H-M   'P 1'
#
loop_
_entity.id
_entity.type
_entity.pdbx_description
1 polymer ?
#
loop_
_entity_poly.entity_id
_entity_poly.type
_entity_poly.pdbx_seq_one_letter_code
_entity_poly.pdbx_strand_id
1 'polypeptide(L)'
;MLEFCHVHKSYPTPQGQLKVLTDVCFKLKRGESVALMGESGSGKSTLLHLAAGLDLAEQGTIYLQGQSLAQLSESGRAQLRRETLGLVFQQFHLVASLNVADNLRLQARLAGREDPAWSAQLLERLGLMDYQGHYPEQLSGGQQQRLAIGRALAPRPALILADEPTGNLDETTAEGVLALLLELVADSESSLLMVTHSPKVAAPLTKQVVLHRGQLLAPSAALPQSD
;
A
#
# COMPACT_ATOMS: atom_id res chain seq x y z
N MET A 1 8.02 -12.50 3.13
CA MET A 1 6.85 -11.70 3.51
C MET A 1 5.76 -11.80 2.45
N LEU A 2 6.01 -11.27 1.24
CA LEU A 2 5.13 -11.36 0.07
C LEU A 2 5.92 -11.97 -1.09
N GLU A 3 5.31 -12.92 -1.84
CA GLU A 3 5.98 -13.61 -2.95
C GLU A 3 5.01 -13.87 -4.09
N PHE A 4 5.38 -13.50 -5.28
CA PHE A 4 4.70 -13.76 -6.55
C PHE A 4 5.52 -14.79 -7.34
N CYS A 5 4.89 -15.88 -7.75
CA CYS A 5 5.51 -16.97 -8.49
C CYS A 5 4.79 -17.16 -9.81
N HIS A 6 5.41 -16.73 -10.92
CA HIS A 6 4.91 -16.88 -12.29
C HIS A 6 3.47 -16.38 -12.47
N VAL A 7 3.18 -15.17 -11.93
CA VAL A 7 1.82 -14.63 -11.88
C VAL A 7 1.43 -14.00 -13.22
N HIS A 8 0.25 -14.39 -13.69
CA HIS A 8 -0.41 -13.84 -14.87
C HIS A 8 -1.77 -13.27 -14.50
N LYS A 9 -2.14 -12.15 -15.14
CA LYS A 9 -3.46 -11.52 -14.99
C LYS A 9 -3.87 -10.83 -16.27
N SER A 10 -5.10 -11.11 -16.69
CA SER A 10 -5.76 -10.40 -17.79
C SER A 10 -7.18 -9.99 -17.41
N TYR A 11 -7.75 -9.08 -18.16
CA TYR A 11 -9.13 -8.63 -17.99
C TYR A 11 -9.86 -8.70 -19.33
N PRO A 12 -11.13 -9.12 -19.34
CA PRO A 12 -11.95 -9.10 -20.54
C PRO A 12 -12.22 -7.67 -20.96
N THR A 13 -12.09 -7.40 -22.26
CA THR A 13 -12.44 -6.12 -22.89
C THR A 13 -13.33 -6.38 -24.12
N PRO A 14 -14.03 -5.38 -24.64
CA PRO A 14 -14.80 -5.55 -25.88
C PRO A 14 -13.98 -5.99 -27.09
N GLN A 15 -12.66 -5.72 -27.09
CA GLN A 15 -11.72 -6.09 -28.15
C GLN A 15 -10.99 -7.42 -27.89
N GLY A 16 -11.28 -8.12 -26.78
CA GLY A 16 -10.64 -9.37 -26.39
C GLY A 16 -10.04 -9.33 -24.98
N GLN A 17 -9.00 -10.14 -24.74
CA GLN A 17 -8.31 -10.20 -23.46
C GLN A 17 -7.17 -9.18 -23.38
N LEU A 18 -7.24 -8.25 -22.40
CA LEU A 18 -6.14 -7.35 -22.09
C LEU A 18 -5.21 -8.02 -21.08
N LYS A 19 -4.03 -8.47 -21.51
CA LYS A 19 -2.99 -8.99 -20.61
C LYS A 19 -2.37 -7.83 -19.85
N VAL A 20 -2.50 -7.85 -18.52
CA VAL A 20 -2.01 -6.80 -17.62
C VAL A 20 -0.73 -7.23 -16.91
N LEU A 21 -0.64 -8.49 -16.49
CA LEU A 21 0.58 -9.06 -15.91
C LEU A 21 0.94 -10.35 -16.63
N THR A 22 2.23 -10.53 -16.89
CA THR A 22 2.76 -11.70 -17.63
C THR A 22 4.04 -12.19 -16.94
N ASP A 23 3.98 -13.39 -16.39
CA ASP A 23 5.11 -14.09 -15.76
C ASP A 23 5.83 -13.27 -14.67
N VAL A 24 5.04 -12.66 -13.78
CA VAL A 24 5.59 -11.82 -12.70
C VAL A 24 6.11 -12.70 -11.58
N CYS A 25 7.44 -12.62 -11.34
CA CYS A 25 8.12 -13.20 -10.19
C CYS A 25 8.70 -12.08 -9.32
N PHE A 26 8.24 -11.97 -8.07
CA PHE A 26 8.62 -10.89 -7.16
C PHE A 26 8.67 -11.39 -5.73
N LYS A 27 9.65 -10.92 -4.96
CA LYS A 27 9.76 -11.27 -3.54
C LYS A 27 10.10 -10.04 -2.71
N LEU A 28 9.30 -9.80 -1.68
CA LEU A 28 9.51 -8.81 -0.63
C LEU A 28 9.76 -9.55 0.68
N LYS A 29 10.90 -9.28 1.32
CA LYS A 29 11.28 -9.88 2.60
C LYS A 29 10.63 -9.13 3.76
N ARG A 30 10.62 -9.73 4.94
CA ARG A 30 10.17 -9.06 6.15
C ARG A 30 11.07 -7.86 6.48
N GLY A 31 10.47 -6.72 6.85
CA GLY A 31 11.17 -5.47 7.14
C GLY A 31 11.76 -4.76 5.92
N GLU A 32 11.55 -5.27 4.70
CA GLU A 32 12.01 -4.64 3.46
C GLU A 32 11.01 -3.60 2.98
N SER A 33 11.49 -2.47 2.44
CA SER A 33 10.68 -1.47 1.75
C SER A 33 11.00 -1.48 0.26
N VAL A 34 9.99 -1.66 -0.59
CA VAL A 34 10.16 -1.77 -2.04
C VAL A 34 9.29 -0.75 -2.76
N ALA A 35 9.90 0.01 -3.67
CA ALA A 35 9.19 0.83 -4.64
C ALA A 35 8.92 0.01 -5.91
N LEU A 36 7.65 -0.13 -6.27
CA LEU A 36 7.20 -0.65 -7.55
C LEU A 36 6.94 0.53 -8.50
N MET A 37 7.84 0.70 -9.44
CA MET A 37 7.82 1.79 -10.40
C MET A 37 7.31 1.31 -11.76
N GLY A 38 6.97 2.25 -12.63
CA GLY A 38 6.56 1.98 -14.02
C GLY A 38 5.59 3.04 -14.54
N GLU A 39 5.40 3.04 -15.86
CA GLU A 39 4.49 3.97 -16.53
C GLU A 39 3.02 3.78 -16.10
N SER A 40 2.18 4.78 -16.40
CA SER A 40 0.73 4.63 -16.22
C SER A 40 0.22 3.46 -17.06
N GLY A 41 -0.68 2.65 -16.52
CA GLY A 41 -1.21 1.47 -17.21
C GLY A 41 -0.28 0.24 -17.27
N SER A 42 0.93 0.27 -16.67
CA SER A 42 1.84 -0.89 -16.68
C SER A 42 1.38 -2.08 -15.83
N GLY A 43 0.33 -1.94 -15.01
CA GLY A 43 -0.22 -3.01 -14.16
C GLY A 43 0.12 -2.90 -12.67
N LYS A 44 0.70 -1.78 -12.20
CA LYS A 44 1.13 -1.58 -10.79
C LYS A 44 -0.02 -1.74 -9.79
N SER A 45 -1.13 -1.04 -10.00
CA SER A 45 -2.30 -1.15 -9.12
C SER A 45 -2.92 -2.54 -9.16
N THR A 46 -2.89 -3.22 -10.33
CA THR A 46 -3.31 -4.63 -10.44
C THR A 46 -2.43 -5.52 -9.56
N LEU A 47 -1.10 -5.36 -9.62
CA LEU A 47 -0.16 -6.12 -8.80
C LEU A 47 -0.44 -5.87 -7.30
N LEU A 48 -0.70 -4.62 -6.92
CA LEU A 48 -1.03 -4.25 -5.55
C LEU A 48 -2.36 -4.84 -5.09
N HIS A 49 -3.41 -4.84 -5.95
CA HIS A 49 -4.69 -5.49 -5.66
C HIS A 49 -4.54 -7.01 -5.48
N LEU A 50 -3.72 -7.65 -6.30
CA LEU A 50 -3.40 -9.07 -6.15
C LEU A 50 -2.64 -9.34 -4.85
N ALA A 51 -1.66 -8.48 -4.48
CA ALA A 51 -0.95 -8.57 -3.19
C ALA A 51 -1.90 -8.44 -2.00
N ALA A 52 -2.94 -7.59 -2.12
CA ALA A 52 -3.96 -7.40 -1.10
C ALA A 52 -5.00 -8.53 -1.06
N GLY A 53 -4.98 -9.49 -2.01
CA GLY A 53 -6.02 -10.49 -2.14
C GLY A 53 -7.41 -9.90 -2.45
N LEU A 54 -7.44 -8.70 -3.06
CA LEU A 54 -8.66 -8.05 -3.56
C LEU A 54 -9.08 -8.64 -4.92
N ASP A 55 -8.11 -9.20 -5.63
CA ASP A 55 -8.30 -9.93 -6.88
C ASP A 55 -7.43 -11.18 -6.85
N LEU A 56 -7.64 -12.12 -7.77
CA LEU A 56 -6.90 -13.37 -7.88
C LEU A 56 -6.12 -13.44 -9.19
N ALA A 57 -4.94 -14.07 -9.12
CA ALA A 57 -4.17 -14.40 -10.30
C ALA A 57 -4.90 -15.44 -11.15
N GLU A 58 -4.78 -15.37 -12.48
CA GLU A 58 -5.30 -16.38 -13.41
C GLU A 58 -4.37 -17.59 -13.46
N GLN A 59 -3.06 -17.34 -13.39
CA GLN A 59 -2.02 -18.38 -13.33
C GLN A 59 -0.94 -17.94 -12.35
N GLY A 60 -0.17 -18.90 -11.88
CA GLY A 60 0.85 -18.67 -10.85
C GLY A 60 0.27 -18.64 -9.45
N THR A 61 1.08 -18.28 -8.48
CA THR A 61 0.68 -18.27 -7.07
C THR A 61 1.24 -17.05 -6.35
N ILE A 62 0.43 -16.49 -5.43
CA ILE A 62 0.84 -15.40 -4.56
C ILE A 62 0.80 -15.91 -3.13
N TYR A 63 1.91 -15.73 -2.42
CA TYR A 63 2.02 -16.10 -1.01
C TYR A 63 2.17 -14.81 -0.17
N LEU A 64 1.38 -14.71 0.89
CA LEU A 64 1.52 -13.72 1.93
C LEU A 64 1.82 -14.43 3.26
N GLN A 65 2.96 -14.13 3.87
CA GLN A 65 3.48 -14.84 5.06
C GLN A 65 3.54 -16.38 4.89
N GLY A 66 3.84 -16.83 3.67
CA GLY A 66 3.90 -18.28 3.34
C GLY A 66 2.55 -18.93 3.05
N GLN A 67 1.44 -18.20 3.20
CA GLN A 67 0.10 -18.69 2.91
C GLN A 67 -0.33 -18.32 1.48
N SER A 68 -0.78 -19.29 0.69
CA SER A 68 -1.28 -19.05 -0.67
C SER A 68 -2.63 -18.35 -0.65
N LEU A 69 -2.72 -17.19 -1.31
CA LEU A 69 -3.97 -16.42 -1.41
C LEU A 69 -5.06 -17.16 -2.20
N ALA A 70 -4.67 -17.96 -3.18
CA ALA A 70 -5.60 -18.72 -4.02
C ALA A 70 -6.31 -19.85 -3.25
N GLN A 71 -5.69 -20.35 -2.17
CA GLN A 71 -6.27 -21.41 -1.33
C GLN A 71 -7.25 -20.88 -0.28
N LEU A 72 -7.30 -19.57 -0.08
CA LEU A 72 -8.20 -18.95 0.88
C LEU A 72 -9.58 -18.71 0.26
N SER A 73 -10.63 -18.93 1.06
CA SER A 73 -11.96 -18.44 0.76
C SER A 73 -11.99 -16.91 0.76
N GLU A 74 -13.04 -16.29 0.25
CA GLU A 74 -13.19 -14.81 0.31
C GLU A 74 -13.14 -14.31 1.77
N SER A 75 -13.81 -15.00 2.68
CA SER A 75 -13.76 -14.66 4.12
C SER A 75 -12.35 -14.80 4.70
N GLY A 76 -11.59 -15.82 4.28
CA GLY A 76 -10.19 -16.01 4.67
C GLY A 76 -9.29 -14.87 4.16
N ARG A 77 -9.46 -14.46 2.89
CA ARG A 77 -8.74 -13.29 2.35
C ARG A 77 -9.13 -11.99 3.07
N ALA A 78 -10.41 -11.80 3.38
CA ALA A 78 -10.88 -10.65 4.14
C ALA A 78 -10.29 -10.61 5.56
N GLN A 79 -10.19 -11.76 6.23
CA GLN A 79 -9.53 -11.88 7.52
C GLN A 79 -8.04 -11.55 7.41
N LEU A 80 -7.34 -12.12 6.42
CA LEU A 80 -5.91 -11.86 6.19
C LEU A 80 -5.65 -10.35 5.93
N ARG A 81 -6.48 -9.70 5.12
CA ARG A 81 -6.41 -8.23 4.90
C ARG A 81 -6.52 -7.47 6.23
N ARG A 82 -7.53 -7.81 7.01
CA ARG A 82 -7.82 -7.14 8.27
C ARG A 82 -6.71 -7.28 9.30
N GLU A 83 -6.07 -8.45 9.36
CA GLU A 83 -5.10 -8.79 10.42
C GLU A 83 -3.64 -8.53 10.02
N THR A 84 -3.33 -8.56 8.71
CA THR A 84 -1.94 -8.58 8.23
C THR A 84 -1.58 -7.35 7.42
N LEU A 85 -2.55 -6.71 6.76
CA LEU A 85 -2.31 -5.64 5.80
C LEU A 85 -2.76 -4.28 6.31
N GLY A 86 -1.96 -3.26 6.02
CA GLY A 86 -2.38 -1.86 6.02
C GLY A 86 -2.44 -1.35 4.59
N LEU A 87 -3.53 -0.69 4.21
CA LEU A 87 -3.71 -0.14 2.85
C LEU A 87 -3.70 1.38 2.91
N VAL A 88 -2.84 2.00 2.11
CA VAL A 88 -2.77 3.46 1.92
C VAL A 88 -2.96 3.75 0.44
N PHE A 89 -3.91 4.62 0.11
CA PHE A 89 -4.26 4.95 -1.26
C PHE A 89 -3.94 6.43 -1.57
N GLN A 90 -3.85 6.77 -2.83
CA GLN A 90 -3.74 8.13 -3.32
C GLN A 90 -4.98 8.96 -2.90
N GLN A 91 -6.19 8.39 -3.03
CA GLN A 91 -7.39 8.93 -2.39
C GLN A 91 -7.44 8.43 -0.95
N PHE A 92 -7.63 9.31 -0.01
CA PHE A 92 -7.48 9.03 1.44
C PHE A 92 -8.45 7.96 1.97
N HIS A 93 -9.60 7.78 1.32
CA HIS A 93 -10.67 6.83 1.69
C HIS A 93 -11.04 6.91 3.18
N LEU A 94 -11.02 8.11 3.75
CA LEU A 94 -11.48 8.34 5.11
C LEU A 94 -13.01 8.19 5.19
N VAL A 95 -13.49 7.70 6.33
CA VAL A 95 -14.93 7.60 6.56
C VAL A 95 -15.44 8.97 7.00
N ALA A 96 -16.21 9.64 6.14
CA ALA A 96 -16.63 11.03 6.33
C ALA A 96 -17.49 11.25 7.60
N SER A 97 -18.23 10.23 8.03
CA SER A 97 -19.06 10.27 9.24
C SER A 97 -18.30 10.00 10.55
N LEU A 98 -17.01 9.69 10.48
CA LEU A 98 -16.16 9.47 11.64
C LEU A 98 -15.20 10.63 11.82
N ASN A 99 -14.98 11.06 13.06
CA ASN A 99 -13.94 12.04 13.39
C ASN A 99 -12.52 11.45 13.22
N VAL A 100 -11.49 12.27 13.41
CA VAL A 100 -10.07 11.86 13.30
C VAL A 100 -9.74 10.70 14.22
N ALA A 101 -10.14 10.75 15.51
CA ALA A 101 -9.82 9.70 16.46
C ALA A 101 -10.48 8.36 16.08
N ASP A 102 -11.72 8.39 15.63
CA ASP A 102 -12.45 7.18 15.22
C ASP A 102 -11.97 6.64 13.87
N ASN A 103 -11.65 7.50 12.89
CA ASN A 103 -11.00 7.08 11.66
C ASN A 103 -9.68 6.37 11.93
N LEU A 104 -8.83 6.94 12.81
CA LEU A 104 -7.54 6.34 13.17
C LEU A 104 -7.72 4.92 13.71
N ARG A 105 -8.64 4.73 14.66
CA ARG A 105 -8.85 3.46 15.37
C ARG A 105 -9.63 2.43 14.57
N LEU A 106 -10.29 2.83 13.48
CA LEU A 106 -11.24 1.98 12.74
C LEU A 106 -10.64 0.62 12.38
N GLN A 107 -9.48 0.59 11.74
CA GLN A 107 -8.86 -0.67 11.30
C GLN A 107 -8.40 -1.53 12.48
N ALA A 108 -7.88 -0.92 13.54
CA ALA A 108 -7.48 -1.63 14.75
C ALA A 108 -8.69 -2.28 15.45
N ARG A 109 -9.83 -1.57 15.52
CA ARG A 109 -11.10 -2.12 16.05
C ARG A 109 -11.59 -3.30 15.21
N LEU A 110 -11.60 -3.17 13.88
CA LEU A 110 -11.99 -4.24 12.98
C LEU A 110 -11.08 -5.47 13.08
N ALA A 111 -9.80 -5.27 13.36
CA ALA A 111 -8.82 -6.33 13.58
C ALA A 111 -8.84 -6.92 15.00
N GLY A 112 -9.62 -6.34 15.94
CA GLY A 112 -9.60 -6.73 17.35
C GLY A 112 -8.25 -6.45 18.03
N ARG A 113 -7.51 -5.43 17.54
CA ARG A 113 -6.15 -5.05 17.99
C ARG A 113 -6.08 -3.59 18.45
N GLU A 114 -7.16 -3.08 19.03
CA GLU A 114 -7.19 -1.71 19.51
C GLU A 114 -6.20 -1.54 20.68
N ASP A 115 -5.26 -0.61 20.51
CA ASP A 115 -4.27 -0.19 21.51
C ASP A 115 -4.41 1.33 21.71
N PRO A 116 -5.04 1.79 22.84
CA PRO A 116 -5.24 3.21 23.09
C PRO A 116 -3.93 3.98 23.24
N ALA A 117 -2.88 3.37 23.84
CA ALA A 117 -1.59 4.02 24.03
C ALA A 117 -0.89 4.22 22.66
N TRP A 118 -0.91 3.20 21.81
CA TRP A 118 -0.38 3.31 20.44
C TRP A 118 -1.18 4.31 19.60
N SER A 119 -2.50 4.32 19.74
CA SER A 119 -3.35 5.28 19.03
C SER A 119 -3.04 6.73 19.42
N ALA A 120 -2.76 6.99 20.70
CA ALA A 120 -2.36 8.31 21.19
C ALA A 120 -0.98 8.71 20.63
N GLN A 121 0.00 7.80 20.66
CA GLN A 121 1.33 8.03 20.06
C GLN A 121 1.23 8.32 18.56
N LEU A 122 0.39 7.57 17.83
CA LEU A 122 0.16 7.84 16.40
C LEU A 122 -0.42 9.24 16.19
N LEU A 123 -1.44 9.65 16.95
CA LEU A 123 -2.03 10.99 16.83
C LEU A 123 -1.00 12.10 17.04
N GLU A 124 -0.12 11.93 18.02
CA GLU A 124 0.96 12.88 18.29
C GLU A 124 1.96 12.95 17.13
N ARG A 125 2.49 11.80 16.68
CA ARG A 125 3.47 11.73 15.57
C ARG A 125 2.91 12.22 14.25
N LEU A 126 1.62 11.99 14.01
CA LEU A 126 0.90 12.49 12.83
C LEU A 126 0.64 14.00 12.90
N GLY A 127 0.85 14.65 14.07
CA GLY A 127 0.50 16.05 14.31
C GLY A 127 -1.01 16.29 14.26
N LEU A 128 -1.80 15.33 14.78
CA LEU A 128 -3.26 15.35 14.74
C LEU A 128 -3.91 15.39 16.13
N MET A 129 -3.14 15.58 17.22
CA MET A 129 -3.67 15.61 18.59
C MET A 129 -4.77 16.67 18.77
N ASP A 130 -4.58 17.87 18.25
CA ASP A 130 -5.53 18.98 18.38
C ASP A 130 -6.76 18.82 17.45
N TYR A 131 -6.70 17.86 16.53
CA TYR A 131 -7.74 17.63 15.52
C TYR A 131 -8.62 16.41 15.82
N GLN A 132 -8.48 15.75 16.98
CA GLN A 132 -9.13 14.47 17.28
C GLN A 132 -10.65 14.47 17.07
N GLY A 133 -11.32 15.59 17.40
CA GLY A 133 -12.76 15.79 17.23
C GLY A 133 -13.18 16.26 15.84
N HIS A 134 -12.24 16.64 14.95
CA HIS A 134 -12.55 17.14 13.61
C HIS A 134 -12.95 15.99 12.68
N TYR A 135 -13.74 16.33 11.66
CA TYR A 135 -14.13 15.43 10.58
C TYR A 135 -13.20 15.59 9.37
N PRO A 136 -13.11 14.57 8.48
CA PRO A 136 -12.20 14.61 7.33
C PRO A 136 -12.29 15.87 6.47
N GLU A 137 -13.48 16.41 6.25
CA GLU A 137 -13.73 17.63 5.48
C GLU A 137 -13.12 18.91 6.08
N GLN A 138 -12.80 18.88 7.38
CA GLN A 138 -12.18 19.98 8.12
C GLN A 138 -10.65 19.92 8.09
N LEU A 139 -10.06 18.90 7.47
CA LEU A 139 -8.63 18.66 7.40
C LEU A 139 -8.05 19.09 6.05
N SER A 140 -6.81 19.57 6.04
CA SER A 140 -6.05 19.74 4.80
C SER A 140 -5.75 18.38 4.15
N GLY A 141 -5.41 18.36 2.85
CA GLY A 141 -5.05 17.11 2.14
C GLY A 141 -3.89 16.36 2.81
N GLY A 142 -2.85 17.08 3.26
CA GLY A 142 -1.73 16.49 4.00
C GLY A 142 -2.15 15.90 5.36
N GLN A 143 -3.08 16.55 6.08
CA GLN A 143 -3.63 16.01 7.32
C GLN A 143 -4.48 14.77 7.07
N GLN A 144 -5.30 14.77 6.02
CA GLN A 144 -6.09 13.60 5.62
C GLN A 144 -5.20 12.42 5.25
N GLN A 145 -4.12 12.65 4.51
CA GLN A 145 -3.17 11.58 4.15
C GLN A 145 -2.44 11.05 5.37
N ARG A 146 -1.98 11.91 6.27
CA ARG A 146 -1.39 11.47 7.54
C ARG A 146 -2.36 10.63 8.37
N LEU A 147 -3.64 11.02 8.43
CA LEU A 147 -4.68 10.22 9.09
C LEU A 147 -4.90 8.86 8.42
N ALA A 148 -4.91 8.79 7.08
CA ALA A 148 -5.03 7.54 6.34
C ALA A 148 -3.85 6.60 6.61
N ILE A 149 -2.63 7.14 6.68
CA ILE A 149 -1.42 6.39 7.08
C ILE A 149 -1.56 5.87 8.52
N GLY A 150 -1.94 6.73 9.46
CA GLY A 150 -2.15 6.34 10.85
C GLY A 150 -3.19 5.23 11.00
N ARG A 151 -4.32 5.35 10.31
CA ARG A 151 -5.36 4.32 10.27
C ARG A 151 -4.83 2.97 9.77
N ALA A 152 -4.00 2.98 8.72
CA ALA A 152 -3.40 1.77 8.18
C ALA A 152 -2.39 1.13 9.14
N LEU A 153 -1.68 1.93 9.95
CA LEU A 153 -0.66 1.48 10.92
C LEU A 153 -1.24 1.16 12.31
N ALA A 154 -2.44 1.65 12.63
CA ALA A 154 -3.05 1.45 13.95
C ALA A 154 -3.15 -0.03 14.40
N PRO A 155 -3.45 -1.02 13.52
CA PRO A 155 -3.46 -2.44 13.88
C PRO A 155 -2.06 -3.08 13.92
N ARG A 156 -0.98 -2.33 13.71
CA ARG A 156 0.41 -2.83 13.56
C ARG A 156 0.49 -3.97 12.51
N PRO A 157 0.18 -3.68 11.24
CA PRO A 157 0.17 -4.70 10.20
C PRO A 157 1.58 -5.19 9.88
N ALA A 158 1.72 -6.41 9.38
CA ALA A 158 3.00 -6.94 8.96
C ALA A 158 3.46 -6.39 7.59
N LEU A 159 2.52 -5.92 6.77
CA LEU A 159 2.79 -5.34 5.45
C LEU A 159 1.89 -4.13 5.18
N ILE A 160 2.51 -3.03 4.79
CA ILE A 160 1.83 -1.86 4.23
C ILE A 160 1.89 -1.96 2.70
N LEU A 161 0.74 -1.80 2.07
CA LEU A 161 0.59 -1.63 0.63
C LEU A 161 0.15 -0.18 0.37
N ALA A 162 0.98 0.59 -0.33
CA ALA A 162 0.72 1.99 -0.61
C ALA A 162 0.63 2.25 -2.12
N ASP A 163 -0.49 2.78 -2.59
CA ASP A 163 -0.70 3.16 -3.98
C ASP A 163 -0.62 4.67 -4.12
N GLU A 164 0.50 5.16 -4.65
CA GLU A 164 0.80 6.58 -4.86
C GLU A 164 0.44 7.47 -3.65
N PRO A 165 0.96 7.18 -2.44
CA PRO A 165 0.47 7.76 -1.19
C PRO A 165 0.67 9.28 -1.08
N THR A 166 1.41 9.90 -1.99
CA THR A 166 1.68 11.34 -2.02
C THR A 166 1.22 12.03 -3.30
N GLY A 167 0.55 11.29 -4.20
CA GLY A 167 0.24 11.77 -5.56
C GLY A 167 -0.76 12.93 -5.62
N ASN A 168 -1.54 13.19 -4.57
CA ASN A 168 -2.51 14.30 -4.49
C ASN A 168 -2.01 15.48 -3.64
N LEU A 169 -0.73 15.51 -3.28
CA LEU A 169 -0.15 16.53 -2.39
C LEU A 169 0.82 17.42 -3.16
N ASP A 170 0.97 18.66 -2.71
CA ASP A 170 2.07 19.51 -3.14
C ASP A 170 3.43 18.91 -2.73
N GLU A 171 4.49 19.33 -3.40
CA GLU A 171 5.82 18.71 -3.25
C GLU A 171 6.35 18.77 -1.81
N THR A 172 6.21 19.89 -1.13
CA THR A 172 6.69 20.07 0.25
C THR A 172 5.92 19.17 1.23
N THR A 173 4.60 19.13 1.10
CA THR A 173 3.74 18.28 1.92
C THR A 173 4.01 16.80 1.63
N ALA A 174 4.22 16.43 0.36
CA ALA A 174 4.52 15.06 -0.07
C ALA A 174 5.82 14.53 0.56
N GLU A 175 6.88 15.34 0.60
CA GLU A 175 8.16 14.97 1.25
C GLU A 175 7.97 14.70 2.75
N GLY A 176 7.27 15.57 3.46
CA GLY A 176 7.00 15.40 4.89
C GLY A 176 6.14 14.17 5.19
N VAL A 177 5.11 13.91 4.37
CA VAL A 177 4.25 12.72 4.51
C VAL A 177 5.00 11.43 4.20
N LEU A 178 5.87 11.43 3.17
CA LEU A 178 6.70 10.27 2.83
C LEU A 178 7.69 9.95 3.95
N ALA A 179 8.42 10.96 4.46
CA ALA A 179 9.36 10.77 5.56
C ALA A 179 8.67 10.17 6.79
N LEU A 180 7.51 10.69 7.16
CA LEU A 180 6.70 10.19 8.27
C LEU A 180 6.22 8.76 8.03
N LEU A 181 5.75 8.42 6.83
CA LEU A 181 5.35 7.05 6.50
C LEU A 181 6.51 6.08 6.68
N LEU A 182 7.70 6.40 6.15
CA LEU A 182 8.88 5.53 6.24
C LEU A 182 9.34 5.35 7.69
N GLU A 183 9.35 6.43 8.48
CA GLU A 183 9.65 6.39 9.91
C GLU A 183 8.69 5.47 10.67
N LEU A 184 7.36 5.66 10.48
CA LEU A 184 6.34 4.86 11.15
C LEU A 184 6.37 3.38 10.72
N VAL A 185 6.67 3.10 9.45
CA VAL A 185 6.83 1.73 8.93
C VAL A 185 8.04 1.04 9.59
N ALA A 186 9.16 1.75 9.73
CA ALA A 186 10.36 1.22 10.37
C ALA A 186 10.10 0.91 11.84
N ASP A 187 9.48 1.82 12.58
CA ASP A 187 9.19 1.66 14.02
C ASP A 187 8.16 0.57 14.31
N SER A 188 7.24 0.31 13.39
CA SER A 188 6.27 -0.78 13.51
C SER A 188 6.80 -2.13 13.03
N GLU A 189 8.08 -2.20 12.60
CA GLU A 189 8.68 -3.38 11.97
C GLU A 189 7.88 -3.93 10.79
N SER A 190 7.08 -3.08 10.15
CA SER A 190 6.29 -3.44 8.99
C SER A 190 7.15 -3.52 7.74
N SER A 191 6.76 -4.38 6.80
CA SER A 191 7.28 -4.32 5.42
C SER A 191 6.47 -3.30 4.62
N LEU A 192 7.05 -2.75 3.54
CA LEU A 192 6.37 -1.77 2.67
C LEU A 192 6.50 -2.15 1.19
N LEU A 193 5.39 -2.23 0.50
CA LEU A 193 5.33 -2.20 -0.97
C LEU A 193 4.63 -0.91 -1.38
N MET A 194 5.36 0.00 -2.01
CA MET A 194 4.84 1.29 -2.47
C MET A 194 4.84 1.35 -3.99
N VAL A 195 3.71 1.63 -4.57
CA VAL A 195 3.58 1.99 -5.98
C VAL A 195 3.84 3.48 -6.13
N THR A 196 4.72 3.85 -7.06
CA THR A 196 4.97 5.26 -7.42
C THR A 196 5.53 5.37 -8.83
N HIS A 197 5.24 6.49 -9.49
CA HIS A 197 5.90 6.86 -10.74
C HIS A 197 7.04 7.87 -10.53
N SER A 198 7.21 8.39 -9.30
CA SER A 198 8.21 9.39 -8.94
C SER A 198 9.52 8.74 -8.49
N PRO A 199 10.65 8.96 -9.19
CA PRO A 199 11.96 8.51 -8.74
C PRO A 199 12.35 9.10 -7.38
N LYS A 200 11.94 10.34 -7.09
CA LYS A 200 12.21 11.03 -5.82
C LYS A 200 11.54 10.32 -4.65
N VAL A 201 10.30 9.86 -4.84
CA VAL A 201 9.55 9.07 -3.84
C VAL A 201 10.13 7.66 -3.68
N ALA A 202 10.65 7.06 -4.75
CA ALA A 202 11.24 5.73 -4.73
C ALA A 202 12.64 5.69 -4.11
N ALA A 203 13.40 6.80 -4.19
CA ALA A 203 14.82 6.86 -3.81
C ALA A 203 15.12 6.42 -2.36
N PRO A 204 14.32 6.79 -1.33
CA PRO A 204 14.61 6.40 0.05
C PRO A 204 14.24 4.94 0.39
N LEU A 205 13.56 4.19 -0.50
CA LEU A 205 13.19 2.81 -0.25
C LEU A 205 14.38 1.87 -0.49
N THR A 206 14.43 0.74 0.25
CA THR A 206 15.58 -0.18 0.22
C THR A 206 15.78 -0.87 -1.12
N LYS A 207 14.71 -1.01 -1.91
CA LYS A 207 14.75 -1.65 -3.23
C LYS A 207 13.78 -0.99 -4.19
N GLN A 208 14.17 -0.92 -5.45
CA GLN A 208 13.32 -0.46 -6.53
C GLN A 208 13.15 -1.58 -7.56
N VAL A 209 11.94 -1.79 -8.04
CA VAL A 209 11.60 -2.69 -9.12
C VAL A 209 10.74 -1.95 -10.14
N VAL A 210 10.94 -2.24 -11.40
CA VAL A 210 10.23 -1.56 -12.50
C VAL A 210 9.30 -2.55 -13.19
N LEU A 211 8.03 -2.21 -13.25
CA LEU A 211 7.02 -2.93 -14.03
C LEU A 211 6.85 -2.24 -15.38
N HIS A 212 7.21 -2.93 -16.45
CA HIS A 212 7.07 -2.43 -17.82
C HIS A 212 6.23 -3.42 -18.63
N ARG A 213 5.12 -2.95 -19.20
CA ARG A 213 4.18 -3.75 -20.02
C ARG A 213 3.81 -5.10 -19.37
N GLY A 214 3.53 -5.06 -18.08
CA GLY A 214 3.10 -6.24 -17.31
C GLY A 214 4.21 -7.20 -16.90
N GLN A 215 5.49 -6.87 -17.11
CA GLN A 215 6.64 -7.68 -16.70
C GLN A 215 7.58 -6.90 -15.81
N LEU A 216 8.20 -7.56 -14.84
CA LEU A 216 9.24 -6.94 -14.03
C LEU A 216 10.56 -6.93 -14.79
N LEU A 217 11.17 -5.75 -14.90
CA LEU A 217 12.51 -5.61 -15.46
C LEU A 217 13.56 -6.12 -14.47
N ALA A 218 14.63 -6.70 -15.00
CA ALA A 218 15.78 -7.09 -14.19
C ALA A 218 16.40 -5.85 -13.50
N PRO A 219 17.02 -5.99 -12.31
CA PRO A 219 17.51 -4.87 -11.49
C PRO A 219 18.50 -3.91 -12.17
N SER A 220 19.00 -4.23 -13.35
CA SER A 220 19.98 -3.42 -14.10
C SER A 220 19.41 -2.66 -15.30
N ALA A 221 18.11 -2.80 -15.60
CA ALA A 221 17.49 -2.10 -16.70
C ALA A 221 16.95 -0.75 -16.23
N ALA A 222 17.67 0.34 -16.54
CA ALA A 222 17.12 1.69 -16.43
C ALA A 222 15.85 1.80 -17.29
N LEU A 223 14.88 2.58 -16.82
CA LEU A 223 13.69 2.91 -17.62
C LEU A 223 14.17 3.40 -19.00
N PRO A 224 13.63 2.90 -20.12
CA PRO A 224 13.88 3.50 -21.42
C PRO A 224 13.42 4.96 -21.34
N GLN A 225 14.31 5.89 -21.67
CA GLN A 225 13.95 7.31 -21.77
C GLN A 225 12.90 7.41 -22.86
N SER A 226 11.74 7.96 -22.51
CA SER A 226 10.71 8.30 -23.50
C SER A 226 11.22 9.45 -24.36
N ASP A 227 11.38 9.19 -25.67
CA ASP A 227 11.55 10.22 -26.70
C ASP A 227 10.30 11.10 -26.80
#